data_728c09d0055d1380c842accccf32a56a
#
_entry.id   728c09d0055d1380c842accccf32a56a
#
_cell.length_a   1.000
_cell.length_b   1.000
_cell.length_c   1.000
_cell.angle_alpha   90.00
_cell.angle_beta   90.00
_cell.angle_gamma   90.00
#
_symmetry.space_group_name_H-M   'P 1'
#
loop_
_entity.id
_entity.type
_entity.pdbx_description
1 polymer ?
#
loop_
_entity_poly.entity_id
_entity_poly.type
_entity_poly.pdbx_seq_one_letter_code
_entity_poly.pdbx_strand_id
1 'polypeptide(L)'
;MPPKKKTKVPKKYTAGLSKEDKEKREKQIRARAKASRAGNPNYSSMAGDKTAKTKKSQYTRKAEKSGLKKKIQDNMSGTGKEAYLKAVAKSTGYPLPLLRQVHERGARAWATGRRPGASQAAWSRGRVLSFVQGGKTTKTADEDLYKKARETMRKRKKKG
;
A
#
# COMPACT_ATOMS: atom_id res chain seq x y z
N MET A 1 13.27 -11.67 33.59
CA MET A 1 13.26 -11.24 32.19
C MET A 1 12.74 -9.82 32.09
N PRO A 2 13.50 -8.92 31.47
CA PRO A 2 12.94 -7.60 31.22
C PRO A 2 11.72 -7.72 30.30
N PRO A 3 10.67 -6.86 30.49
CA PRO A 3 9.50 -6.91 29.61
C PRO A 3 9.92 -6.62 28.17
N LYS A 4 9.46 -7.45 27.24
CA LYS A 4 9.72 -7.22 25.80
C LYS A 4 9.14 -5.86 25.42
N LYS A 5 9.95 -4.98 24.85
CA LYS A 5 9.48 -3.68 24.34
C LYS A 5 8.36 -3.93 23.32
N LYS A 6 7.19 -3.33 23.58
CA LYS A 6 6.08 -3.41 22.63
C LYS A 6 6.48 -2.77 21.29
N THR A 7 6.22 -3.46 20.19
CA THR A 7 6.47 -2.91 18.86
C THR A 7 5.68 -1.62 18.68
N LYS A 8 6.36 -0.56 18.26
CA LYS A 8 5.74 0.75 18.06
C LYS A 8 4.83 0.73 16.83
N VAL A 9 3.58 1.13 17.00
CA VAL A 9 2.62 1.28 15.90
C VAL A 9 2.79 2.67 15.29
N PRO A 10 2.92 2.80 13.94
CA PRO A 10 2.99 4.12 13.30
C PRO A 10 1.77 4.99 13.62
N LYS A 11 2.00 6.26 13.93
CA LYS A 11 0.95 7.22 14.29
C LYS A 11 -0.16 7.32 13.24
N LYS A 12 0.19 7.19 11.96
CA LYS A 12 -0.79 7.25 10.85
C LYS A 12 -1.87 6.15 10.91
N TYR A 13 -1.58 5.02 11.59
CA TYR A 13 -2.52 3.91 11.70
C TYR A 13 -3.59 4.12 12.78
N THR A 14 -3.42 5.11 13.63
CA THR A 14 -4.36 5.47 14.71
C THR A 14 -4.81 6.93 14.66
N ALA A 15 -4.38 7.67 13.64
CA ALA A 15 -4.68 9.10 13.51
C ALA A 15 -6.18 9.36 13.42
N GLY A 16 -6.64 10.37 14.11
CA GLY A 16 -8.05 10.80 14.11
C GLY A 16 -8.98 9.98 14.98
N LEU A 17 -8.47 9.03 15.75
CA LEU A 17 -9.27 8.18 16.65
C LEU A 17 -9.29 8.72 18.07
N SER A 18 -10.35 8.37 18.83
CA SER A 18 -10.39 8.58 20.28
C SER A 18 -9.27 7.80 20.95
N LYS A 19 -8.93 8.19 22.20
CA LYS A 19 -7.90 7.48 22.99
C LYS A 19 -8.23 6.00 23.16
N GLU A 20 -9.50 5.69 23.43
CA GLU A 20 -9.99 4.32 23.60
C GLU A 20 -9.83 3.50 22.32
N ASP A 21 -10.25 4.04 21.17
CA ASP A 21 -10.12 3.38 19.88
C ASP A 21 -8.66 3.22 19.47
N LYS A 22 -7.80 4.21 19.77
CA LYS A 22 -6.36 4.11 19.52
C LYS A 22 -5.75 2.91 20.26
N GLU A 23 -6.05 2.76 21.54
CA GLU A 23 -5.52 1.66 22.36
C GLU A 23 -6.00 0.30 21.84
N LYS A 24 -7.30 0.16 21.56
CA LYS A 24 -7.87 -1.06 20.98
C LYS A 24 -7.22 -1.41 19.63
N ARG A 25 -7.10 -0.40 18.75
CA ARG A 25 -6.52 -0.60 17.42
C ARG A 25 -5.05 -0.98 17.48
N GLU A 26 -4.27 -0.37 18.36
CA GLU A 26 -2.85 -0.74 18.55
C GLU A 26 -2.68 -2.20 18.97
N LYS A 27 -3.51 -2.66 19.91
CA LYS A 27 -3.51 -4.07 20.31
C LYS A 27 -3.87 -5.00 19.16
N GLN A 28 -4.89 -4.62 18.39
CA GLN A 28 -5.32 -5.38 17.21
C GLN A 28 -4.23 -5.44 16.14
N ILE A 29 -3.55 -4.34 15.86
CA ILE A 29 -2.44 -4.29 14.89
C ILE A 29 -1.31 -5.21 15.33
N ARG A 30 -0.91 -5.19 16.61
CA ARG A 30 0.13 -6.06 17.13
C ARG A 30 -0.25 -7.55 17.03
N ALA A 31 -1.49 -7.88 17.39
CA ALA A 31 -2.00 -9.26 17.31
C ALA A 31 -2.06 -9.74 15.87
N ARG A 32 -2.47 -8.90 14.93
CA ARG A 32 -2.56 -9.23 13.51
C ARG A 32 -1.20 -9.37 12.84
N ALA A 33 -0.24 -8.55 13.23
CA ALA A 33 1.14 -8.70 12.77
C ALA A 33 1.70 -10.07 13.19
N LYS A 34 1.43 -10.49 14.42
CA LYS A 34 1.81 -11.82 14.91
C LYS A 34 1.10 -12.94 14.14
N ALA A 35 -0.20 -12.82 13.94
CA ALA A 35 -1.00 -13.81 13.20
C ALA A 35 -0.54 -13.92 11.74
N SER A 36 -0.24 -12.81 11.10
CA SER A 36 0.27 -12.79 9.71
C SER A 36 1.62 -13.48 9.59
N ARG A 37 2.54 -13.23 10.53
CA ARG A 37 3.84 -13.93 10.56
C ARG A 37 3.69 -15.44 10.76
N ALA A 38 2.63 -15.86 11.46
CA ALA A 38 2.30 -17.27 11.65
C ALA A 38 1.56 -17.92 10.45
N GLY A 39 1.35 -17.17 9.37
CA GLY A 39 0.65 -17.65 8.18
C GLY A 39 -0.88 -17.53 8.21
N ASN A 40 -1.44 -16.86 9.22
CA ASN A 40 -2.89 -16.71 9.43
C ASN A 40 -3.30 -15.23 9.45
N PRO A 41 -3.21 -14.49 8.33
CA PRO A 41 -3.59 -13.09 8.31
C PRO A 41 -5.09 -12.92 8.56
N ASN A 42 -5.46 -11.88 9.34
CA ASN A 42 -6.85 -11.54 9.64
C ASN A 42 -7.24 -10.28 8.86
N TYR A 43 -8.20 -10.40 7.96
CA TYR A 43 -8.68 -9.32 7.09
C TYR A 43 -9.95 -8.62 7.60
N SER A 44 -10.41 -8.91 8.82
CA SER A 44 -11.60 -8.26 9.39
C SER A 44 -11.33 -6.79 9.76
N SER A 45 -12.40 -6.01 9.97
CA SER A 45 -12.27 -4.60 10.38
C SER A 45 -11.63 -4.48 11.77
N MET A 46 -11.03 -3.32 12.03
CA MET A 46 -10.43 -2.95 13.32
C MET A 46 -11.16 -1.76 13.91
N ALA A 47 -10.93 -1.51 15.22
CA ALA A 47 -11.48 -0.33 15.89
C ALA A 47 -11.15 0.95 15.12
N GLY A 48 -12.14 1.78 14.88
CA GLY A 48 -12.01 3.03 14.14
C GLY A 48 -12.24 2.94 12.62
N ASP A 49 -12.22 1.75 12.01
CA ASP A 49 -12.39 1.60 10.56
C ASP A 49 -13.74 2.12 10.05
N LYS A 50 -14.80 1.97 10.86
CA LYS A 50 -16.17 2.39 10.47
C LYS A 50 -16.44 3.87 10.74
N THR A 51 -15.70 4.49 11.63
CA THR A 51 -15.97 5.86 12.12
C THR A 51 -15.01 6.90 11.61
N ALA A 52 -13.79 6.51 11.25
CA ALA A 52 -12.76 7.43 10.79
C ALA A 52 -12.94 7.83 9.32
N LYS A 53 -12.67 9.09 9.02
CA LYS A 53 -12.57 9.58 7.64
C LYS A 53 -11.14 9.32 7.14
N THR A 54 -11.02 8.52 6.10
CA THR A 54 -9.72 8.18 5.50
C THR A 54 -9.15 9.40 4.77
N LYS A 55 -7.91 9.76 5.10
CA LYS A 55 -7.18 10.81 4.38
C LYS A 55 -6.37 10.17 3.25
N LYS A 56 -6.33 10.85 2.11
CA LYS A 56 -5.48 10.44 0.98
C LYS A 56 -4.01 10.53 1.36
N SER A 57 -3.21 9.55 0.93
CA SER A 57 -1.76 9.58 1.14
C SER A 57 -1.11 10.70 0.31
N GLN A 58 0.10 11.10 0.71
CA GLN A 58 0.91 12.06 -0.06
C GLN A 58 1.16 11.60 -1.50
N TYR A 59 1.31 10.29 -1.73
CA TYR A 59 1.55 9.74 -3.07
C TYR A 59 0.31 9.76 -3.94
N THR A 60 -0.88 9.56 -3.37
CA THR A 60 -2.15 9.73 -4.07
C THR A 60 -2.34 11.18 -4.49
N ARG A 61 -2.09 12.12 -3.58
CA ARG A 61 -2.17 13.56 -3.88
C ARG A 61 -1.16 13.97 -4.95
N LYS A 62 0.06 13.44 -4.89
CA LYS A 62 1.09 13.69 -5.89
C LYS A 62 0.65 13.20 -7.28
N ALA A 63 0.07 12.00 -7.36
CA ALA A 63 -0.45 11.44 -8.60
C ALA A 63 -1.60 12.28 -9.18
N GLU A 64 -2.46 12.82 -8.32
CA GLU A 64 -3.55 13.73 -8.74
C GLU A 64 -2.97 15.04 -9.33
N LYS A 65 -2.02 15.65 -8.64
CA LYS A 65 -1.39 16.92 -9.08
C LYS A 65 -0.60 16.79 -10.38
N SER A 66 0.11 15.67 -10.57
CA SER A 66 0.95 15.45 -11.76
C SER A 66 0.14 15.02 -12.99
N GLY A 67 -1.15 14.72 -12.84
CA GLY A 67 -1.98 14.16 -13.90
C GLY A 67 -1.84 12.65 -14.08
N LEU A 68 -1.01 11.99 -13.29
CA LEU A 68 -0.80 10.53 -13.38
C LEU A 68 -2.10 9.76 -13.10
N LYS A 69 -2.86 10.16 -12.08
CA LYS A 69 -4.13 9.52 -11.75
C LYS A 69 -5.12 9.56 -12.92
N LYS A 70 -5.24 10.71 -13.58
CA LYS A 70 -6.08 10.87 -14.77
C LYS A 70 -5.60 10.00 -15.91
N LYS A 71 -4.29 9.97 -16.15
CA LYS A 71 -3.67 9.14 -17.20
C LYS A 71 -3.97 7.66 -16.99
N ILE A 72 -3.89 7.18 -15.74
CA ILE A 72 -4.24 5.81 -15.39
C ILE A 72 -5.73 5.55 -15.68
N GLN A 73 -6.62 6.43 -15.27
CA GLN A 73 -8.06 6.29 -15.54
C GLN A 73 -8.35 6.24 -17.04
N ASP A 74 -7.73 7.11 -17.82
CA ASP A 74 -7.90 7.16 -19.28
C ASP A 74 -7.39 5.89 -19.96
N ASN A 75 -6.40 5.22 -19.38
CA ASN A 75 -5.83 3.97 -19.89
C ASN A 75 -6.54 2.71 -19.38
N MET A 76 -7.47 2.84 -18.43
CA MET A 76 -8.23 1.68 -17.94
C MET A 76 -9.20 1.18 -19.00
N SER A 77 -9.15 -0.14 -19.24
CA SER A 77 -10.12 -0.86 -20.05
C SER A 77 -10.87 -1.83 -19.13
N GLY A 78 -12.05 -1.41 -18.68
CA GLY A 78 -12.83 -2.13 -17.69
C GLY A 78 -12.56 -1.69 -16.25
N THR A 79 -12.93 -2.53 -15.29
CA THR A 79 -12.83 -2.25 -13.86
C THR A 79 -12.06 -3.34 -13.13
N GLY A 80 -11.71 -3.07 -11.86
CA GLY A 80 -11.06 -4.04 -10.99
C GLY A 80 -9.55 -3.94 -10.95
N LYS A 81 -8.96 -4.83 -10.17
CA LYS A 81 -7.51 -4.86 -9.89
C LYS A 81 -6.67 -4.98 -11.16
N GLU A 82 -6.97 -5.94 -12.00
CA GLU A 82 -6.15 -6.23 -13.18
C GLU A 82 -6.21 -5.08 -14.20
N ALA A 83 -7.41 -4.54 -14.45
CA ALA A 83 -7.58 -3.37 -15.32
C ALA A 83 -6.78 -2.16 -14.81
N TYR A 84 -6.80 -1.94 -13.51
CA TYR A 84 -6.04 -0.86 -12.87
C TYR A 84 -4.53 -1.08 -13.05
N LEU A 85 -4.01 -2.27 -12.75
CA LEU A 85 -2.58 -2.57 -12.87
C LEU A 85 -2.08 -2.48 -14.31
N LYS A 86 -2.86 -2.95 -15.27
CA LYS A 86 -2.53 -2.79 -16.70
C LYS A 86 -2.46 -1.31 -17.10
N ALA A 87 -3.39 -0.50 -16.61
CA ALA A 87 -3.41 0.94 -16.86
C ALA A 87 -2.20 1.64 -16.24
N VAL A 88 -1.80 1.26 -15.02
CA VAL A 88 -0.58 1.78 -14.38
C VAL A 88 0.65 1.41 -15.19
N ALA A 89 0.78 0.16 -15.61
CA ALA A 89 1.90 -0.30 -16.44
C ALA A 89 1.99 0.49 -17.74
N LYS A 90 0.88 0.69 -18.42
CA LYS A 90 0.80 1.48 -19.68
C LYS A 90 1.15 2.95 -19.42
N SER A 91 0.69 3.52 -18.32
CA SER A 91 0.88 4.94 -18.00
C SER A 91 2.30 5.27 -17.53
N THR A 92 3.00 4.33 -16.94
CA THR A 92 4.30 4.56 -16.29
C THR A 92 5.47 3.81 -16.91
N GLY A 93 5.19 2.76 -17.69
CA GLY A 93 6.22 1.88 -18.24
C GLY A 93 6.75 0.82 -17.26
N TYR A 94 6.28 0.80 -16.01
CA TYR A 94 6.69 -0.23 -15.05
C TYR A 94 6.16 -1.61 -15.46
N PRO A 95 6.98 -2.68 -15.28
CA PRO A 95 6.56 -4.04 -15.65
C PRO A 95 5.35 -4.53 -14.87
N LEU A 96 4.33 -5.00 -15.58
CA LEU A 96 3.08 -5.48 -14.98
C LEU A 96 3.27 -6.59 -13.93
N PRO A 97 4.12 -7.62 -14.16
CA PRO A 97 4.32 -8.67 -13.14
C PRO A 97 4.82 -8.13 -11.81
N LEU A 98 5.68 -7.10 -11.83
CA LEU A 98 6.19 -6.47 -10.60
C LEU A 98 5.12 -5.63 -9.91
N LEU A 99 4.28 -4.93 -10.68
CA LEU A 99 3.14 -4.18 -10.13
C LEU A 99 2.13 -5.11 -9.46
N ARG A 100 1.90 -6.29 -10.01
CA ARG A 100 1.05 -7.31 -9.37
C ARG A 100 1.60 -7.71 -8.01
N GLN A 101 2.90 -7.91 -7.90
CA GLN A 101 3.56 -8.25 -6.62
C GLN A 101 3.47 -7.12 -5.61
N VAL A 102 3.66 -5.87 -6.03
CA VAL A 102 3.51 -4.70 -5.15
C VAL A 102 2.08 -4.61 -4.62
N HIS A 103 1.10 -4.78 -5.49
CA HIS A 103 -0.32 -4.76 -5.09
C HIS A 103 -0.64 -5.87 -4.08
N GLU A 104 -0.15 -7.08 -4.31
CA GLU A 104 -0.35 -8.21 -3.42
C GLU A 104 0.31 -7.97 -2.05
N ARG A 105 1.53 -7.46 -2.02
CA ARG A 105 2.19 -7.07 -0.76
C ARG A 105 1.38 -6.01 -0.01
N GLY A 106 0.81 -5.04 -0.72
CA GLY A 106 -0.09 -4.04 -0.14
C GLY A 106 -1.35 -4.65 0.45
N ALA A 107 -1.97 -5.59 -0.26
CA ALA A 107 -3.16 -6.28 0.20
C ALA A 107 -2.90 -7.11 1.47
N ARG A 108 -1.75 -7.77 1.56
CA ARG A 108 -1.34 -8.50 2.77
C ARG A 108 -1.01 -7.56 3.91
N ALA A 109 -0.29 -6.47 3.64
CA ALA A 109 0.07 -5.48 4.65
C ALA A 109 -1.15 -4.80 5.26
N TRP A 110 -2.23 -4.66 4.50
CA TRP A 110 -3.50 -4.10 4.98
C TRP A 110 -4.04 -4.86 6.20
N ALA A 111 -3.86 -6.18 6.25
CA ALA A 111 -4.30 -7.00 7.38
C ALA A 111 -3.55 -6.67 8.68
N THR A 112 -2.30 -6.21 8.60
CA THR A 112 -1.44 -5.96 9.76
C THR A 112 -1.40 -4.51 10.21
N GLY A 113 -1.62 -3.56 9.29
CA GLY A 113 -1.59 -2.16 9.63
C GLY A 113 -2.03 -1.30 8.46
N ARG A 114 -2.92 -0.36 8.74
CA ARG A 114 -3.47 0.57 7.75
C ARG A 114 -4.01 1.80 8.43
N ARG A 115 -4.22 2.85 7.65
CA ARG A 115 -4.94 4.03 8.16
C ARG A 115 -6.38 3.65 8.47
N PRO A 116 -6.99 4.20 9.55
CA PRO A 116 -8.38 3.91 9.88
C PRO A 116 -9.31 4.21 8.69
N GLY A 117 -10.20 3.28 8.37
CA GLY A 117 -11.16 3.43 7.29
C GLY A 117 -10.64 3.16 5.89
N ALA A 118 -9.34 2.88 5.71
CA ALA A 118 -8.78 2.54 4.40
C ALA A 118 -9.25 1.14 3.97
N SER A 119 -9.83 1.04 2.77
CA SER A 119 -10.17 -0.26 2.19
C SER A 119 -8.91 -0.98 1.70
N GLN A 120 -8.98 -2.31 1.60
CA GLN A 120 -7.86 -3.10 1.09
C GLN A 120 -7.48 -2.68 -0.33
N ALA A 121 -8.45 -2.46 -1.20
CA ALA A 121 -8.22 -2.01 -2.58
C ALA A 121 -7.53 -0.63 -2.62
N ALA A 122 -8.04 0.33 -1.86
CA ALA A 122 -7.45 1.67 -1.79
C ALA A 122 -6.02 1.65 -1.23
N TRP A 123 -5.78 0.84 -0.19
CA TRP A 123 -4.45 0.67 0.42
C TRP A 123 -3.45 0.09 -0.57
N SER A 124 -3.85 -0.97 -1.29
CA SER A 124 -3.01 -1.63 -2.29
C SER A 124 -2.69 -0.71 -3.47
N ARG A 125 -3.70 0.03 -3.96
CA ARG A 125 -3.51 1.03 -5.03
C ARG A 125 -2.59 2.16 -4.59
N GLY A 126 -2.74 2.62 -3.36
CA GLY A 126 -1.86 3.64 -2.76
C GLY A 126 -0.40 3.17 -2.73
N ARG A 127 -0.15 1.91 -2.40
CA ARG A 127 1.20 1.33 -2.41
C ARG A 127 1.77 1.25 -3.83
N VAL A 128 0.95 0.88 -4.83
CA VAL A 128 1.35 0.89 -6.24
C VAL A 128 1.72 2.32 -6.69
N LEU A 129 0.92 3.32 -6.33
CA LEU A 129 1.22 4.72 -6.65
C LEU A 129 2.51 5.20 -5.99
N SER A 130 2.75 4.82 -4.74
CA SER A 130 4.02 5.09 -4.06
C SER A 130 5.20 4.47 -4.81
N PHE A 131 5.05 3.22 -5.23
CA PHE A 131 6.09 2.48 -5.95
C PHE A 131 6.47 3.15 -7.26
N VAL A 132 5.51 3.47 -8.12
CA VAL A 132 5.77 4.08 -9.45
C VAL A 132 6.24 5.54 -9.36
N GLN A 133 6.10 6.18 -8.21
CA GLN A 133 6.58 7.54 -7.98
C GLN A 133 7.87 7.60 -7.15
N GLY A 134 8.49 6.45 -6.89
CA GLY A 134 9.74 6.39 -6.13
C GLY A 134 9.58 6.70 -4.64
N GLY A 135 8.44 6.35 -4.05
CA GLY A 135 8.13 6.62 -2.66
C GLY A 135 8.92 5.76 -1.67
N LYS A 136 8.62 5.93 -0.39
CA LYS A 136 9.35 5.30 0.72
C LYS A 136 9.49 3.78 0.58
N THR A 137 8.45 3.08 0.11
CA THR A 137 8.48 1.62 -0.03
C THR A 137 9.53 1.13 -1.03
N THR A 138 9.90 1.95 -2.02
CA THR A 138 10.95 1.60 -2.98
C THR A 138 12.34 1.50 -2.36
N LYS A 139 12.51 2.07 -1.18
CA LYS A 139 13.76 2.05 -0.41
C LYS A 139 13.70 1.10 0.78
N THR A 140 12.56 0.50 1.02
CA THR A 140 12.29 -0.37 2.17
C THR A 140 11.64 -1.69 1.74
N ALA A 141 10.34 -1.87 1.96
CA ALA A 141 9.64 -3.13 1.73
C ALA A 141 9.64 -3.62 0.27
N ASP A 142 9.67 -2.72 -0.71
CA ASP A 142 9.61 -3.04 -2.14
C ASP A 142 10.91 -2.76 -2.89
N GLU A 143 12.02 -2.57 -2.17
CA GLU A 143 13.33 -2.27 -2.76
C GLU A 143 13.75 -3.29 -3.80
N ASP A 144 13.58 -4.58 -3.51
CA ASP A 144 13.90 -5.68 -4.41
C ASP A 144 13.13 -5.59 -5.74
N LEU A 145 11.82 -5.32 -5.66
CA LEU A 145 10.97 -5.16 -6.84
C LEU A 145 11.29 -3.89 -7.62
N TYR A 146 11.60 -2.82 -6.91
CA TYR A 146 11.96 -1.53 -7.52
C TYR A 146 13.26 -1.64 -8.32
N LYS A 147 14.28 -2.28 -7.78
CA LYS A 147 15.55 -2.53 -8.49
C LYS A 147 15.33 -3.35 -9.76
N LYS A 148 14.53 -4.41 -9.69
CA LYS A 148 14.17 -5.23 -10.86
C LYS A 148 13.43 -4.42 -11.93
N ALA A 149 12.48 -3.59 -11.50
CA ALA A 149 11.71 -2.74 -12.40
C ALA A 149 12.62 -1.74 -13.13
N ARG A 150 13.49 -1.05 -12.39
CA ARG A 150 14.42 -0.08 -12.98
C ARG A 150 15.40 -0.74 -13.96
N GLU A 151 15.90 -1.91 -13.63
CA GLU A 151 16.78 -2.67 -14.52
C GLU A 151 16.05 -3.08 -15.81
N THR A 152 14.84 -3.61 -15.71
CA THR A 152 14.01 -3.98 -16.87
C THR A 152 13.73 -2.78 -17.77
N MET A 153 13.38 -1.64 -17.18
CA MET A 153 13.12 -0.40 -17.93
C MET A 153 14.37 0.12 -18.63
N ARG A 154 15.52 0.03 -17.96
CA ARG A 154 16.82 0.42 -18.54
C ARG A 154 17.18 -0.46 -19.74
N LYS A 155 16.99 -1.77 -19.65
CA LYS A 155 17.23 -2.71 -20.75
C LYS A 155 16.32 -2.45 -21.95
N ARG A 156 15.04 -2.10 -21.70
CA ARG A 156 14.11 -1.73 -22.78
C ARG A 156 14.55 -0.48 -23.53
N LYS A 157 15.08 0.52 -22.83
CA LYS A 157 15.62 1.74 -23.46
C LYS A 157 16.82 1.45 -24.39
N LYS A 158 17.68 0.50 -24.02
CA LYS A 158 18.85 0.11 -24.82
C LYS A 158 18.46 -0.62 -26.11
N LYS A 159 17.31 -1.30 -26.13
CA LYS A 159 16.80 -2.05 -27.29
C LYS A 159 15.94 -1.20 -28.25
N GLY A 160 15.54 -0.01 -27.79
CA GLY A 160 14.65 0.89 -28.56
C GLY A 160 15.41 1.89 -29.46
#